data_4f58affb66db517be3f1df4848bf2caf
#
_entry.id   4f58affb66db517be3f1df4848bf2caf
#
_cell.length_a   1.000
_cell.length_b   1.000
_cell.length_c   1.000
_cell.angle_alpha   90.00
_cell.angle_beta   90.00
_cell.angle_gamma   90.00
#
_symmetry.space_group_name_H-M   'P 1'
#
loop_
_entity.id
_entity.type
_entity.pdbx_description
1 polymer ?
#
loop_
_entity_poly.entity_id
_entity_poly.type
_entity_poly.pdbx_seq_one_letter_code
_entity_poly.pdbx_strand_id
1 'polypeptide(L)'
;MITVKTSKGDIKIELDLKNTPVTSENFLLYIREGFFDNTIFHRVINGFMIQGGGFNQNMQQKTTKQPIQNEAKLGQGNKRGTIAMARTNDPHSATAQFFINLVDNNFLNFTAENVQGYGYCVFGHVTEGMDVIDAIAKVKTGAKNGHRDVPVEEVVVYSITENTAQ
;
A
#
# COMPACT_ATOMS: atom_id res chain seq x y z
N MET A 1 -14.23 -5.53 1.42
CA MET A 1 -13.42 -6.27 0.43
C MET A 1 -13.17 -5.40 -0.78
N ILE A 2 -11.95 -5.33 -1.23
CA ILE A 2 -11.56 -4.60 -2.45
C ILE A 2 -10.82 -5.53 -3.39
N THR A 3 -10.85 -5.20 -4.69
CA THR A 3 -10.09 -5.90 -5.73
C THR A 3 -9.12 -4.94 -6.39
N VAL A 4 -7.84 -5.30 -6.40
CA VAL A 4 -6.77 -4.58 -7.08
C VAL A 4 -6.45 -5.32 -8.38
N LYS A 5 -6.75 -4.70 -9.52
CA LYS A 5 -6.46 -5.27 -10.84
C LYS A 5 -5.13 -4.74 -11.32
N THR A 6 -4.17 -5.64 -11.52
CA THR A 6 -2.82 -5.27 -11.94
C THR A 6 -2.43 -5.93 -13.25
N SER A 7 -1.35 -5.44 -13.84
CA SER A 7 -0.76 -6.03 -15.05
C SER A 7 -0.18 -7.44 -14.82
N LYS A 8 -0.10 -7.89 -13.56
CA LYS A 8 0.36 -9.24 -13.19
C LYS A 8 -0.76 -10.14 -12.69
N GLY A 9 -1.97 -9.61 -12.53
CA GLY A 9 -3.14 -10.34 -12.07
C GLY A 9 -3.93 -9.59 -11.01
N ASP A 10 -4.96 -10.24 -10.47
CA ASP A 10 -5.88 -9.64 -9.50
C ASP A 10 -5.48 -10.01 -8.07
N ILE A 11 -5.66 -9.05 -7.17
CA ILE A 11 -5.41 -9.21 -5.73
C ILE A 11 -6.67 -8.80 -5.00
N LYS A 12 -7.10 -9.60 -4.03
CA LYS A 12 -8.24 -9.26 -3.16
C LYS A 12 -7.75 -8.99 -1.75
N ILE A 13 -8.27 -7.92 -1.17
CA ILE A 13 -7.86 -7.42 0.15
C ILE A 13 -9.10 -7.15 0.98
N GLU A 14 -9.07 -7.58 2.23
CA GLU A 14 -10.07 -7.23 3.24
C GLU A 14 -9.54 -6.08 4.09
N LEU A 15 -10.29 -4.97 4.15
CA LEU A 15 -9.93 -3.81 4.95
C LEU A 15 -10.41 -3.97 6.40
N ASP A 16 -9.63 -3.45 7.34
CA ASP A 16 -9.93 -3.50 8.77
C ASP A 16 -10.68 -2.25 9.21
N LEU A 17 -11.95 -2.19 8.85
CA LEU A 17 -12.82 -1.06 9.19
C LEU A 17 -13.10 -0.96 10.70
N LYS A 18 -12.96 -2.05 11.42
CA LYS A 18 -13.24 -2.11 12.86
C LYS A 18 -12.13 -1.44 13.68
N ASN A 19 -10.88 -1.77 13.41
CA ASN A 19 -9.75 -1.31 14.22
C ASN A 19 -9.06 -0.07 13.63
N THR A 20 -9.11 0.09 12.30
CA THR A 20 -8.50 1.22 11.59
C THR A 20 -9.52 1.93 10.70
N PRO A 21 -10.59 2.49 11.28
CA PRO A 21 -11.68 3.07 10.49
C PRO A 21 -11.25 4.32 9.71
N VAL A 22 -10.44 5.20 10.29
CA VAL A 22 -10.00 6.43 9.62
C VAL A 22 -9.13 6.08 8.41
N THR A 23 -8.18 5.17 8.57
CA THR A 23 -7.28 4.73 7.50
C THR A 23 -8.05 4.02 6.39
N SER A 24 -8.91 3.08 6.77
CA SER A 24 -9.70 2.29 5.81
C SER A 24 -10.68 3.16 5.03
N GLU A 25 -11.39 4.07 5.69
CA GLU A 25 -12.31 4.99 5.01
C GLU A 25 -11.57 5.97 4.10
N ASN A 26 -10.40 6.47 4.51
CA ASN A 26 -9.56 7.31 3.67
C ASN A 26 -9.18 6.59 2.37
N PHE A 27 -8.77 5.33 2.49
CA PHE A 27 -8.41 4.51 1.32
C PHE A 27 -9.62 4.30 0.41
N LEU A 28 -10.79 4.01 0.97
CA LEU A 28 -12.03 3.84 0.21
C LEU A 28 -12.44 5.13 -0.53
N LEU A 29 -12.22 6.30 0.05
CA LEU A 29 -12.48 7.57 -0.62
C LEU A 29 -11.65 7.73 -1.88
N TYR A 30 -10.36 7.39 -1.82
CA TYR A 30 -9.50 7.41 -3.00
C TYR A 30 -9.95 6.39 -4.06
N ILE A 31 -10.38 5.20 -3.62
CA ILE A 31 -10.91 4.16 -4.51
C ILE A 31 -12.14 4.68 -5.26
N ARG A 32 -13.09 5.27 -4.54
CA ARG A 32 -14.36 5.76 -5.11
C ARG A 32 -14.15 6.88 -6.12
N GLU A 33 -13.06 7.63 -6.00
CA GLU A 33 -12.71 8.71 -6.93
C GLU A 33 -11.90 8.22 -8.13
N GLY A 34 -11.55 6.93 -8.20
CA GLY A 34 -10.69 6.40 -9.25
C GLY A 34 -9.24 6.87 -9.16
N PHE A 35 -8.79 7.31 -7.99
CA PHE A 35 -7.44 7.87 -7.80
C PHE A 35 -6.35 6.89 -8.20
N PHE A 36 -6.54 5.60 -7.92
CA PHE A 36 -5.53 4.57 -8.15
C PHE A 36 -5.51 4.05 -9.59
N ASP A 37 -6.44 4.48 -10.45
CA ASP A 37 -6.49 4.03 -11.83
C ASP A 37 -5.20 4.40 -12.56
N ASN A 38 -4.56 3.40 -13.16
CA ASN A 38 -3.31 3.54 -13.92
C ASN A 38 -2.12 4.06 -13.09
N THR A 39 -2.14 3.85 -11.78
CA THR A 39 -0.95 4.04 -10.94
C THR A 39 -0.04 2.83 -11.04
N ILE A 40 1.18 2.94 -10.52
CA ILE A 40 2.18 1.87 -10.59
C ILE A 40 2.67 1.48 -9.20
N PHE A 41 3.17 0.25 -9.10
CA PHE A 41 4.04 -0.13 -7.98
C PHE A 41 5.43 0.42 -8.28
N HIS A 42 5.72 1.60 -7.76
CA HIS A 42 6.93 2.35 -8.07
C HIS A 42 8.14 1.94 -7.23
N ARG A 43 7.94 1.11 -6.21
CA ARG A 43 9.00 0.63 -5.34
C ARG A 43 8.76 -0.82 -4.98
N VAL A 44 9.67 -1.70 -5.39
CA VAL A 44 9.58 -3.14 -5.15
C VAL A 44 10.91 -3.62 -4.59
N ILE A 45 10.89 -4.15 -3.39
CA ILE A 45 12.08 -4.74 -2.75
C ILE A 45 11.73 -6.16 -2.35
N ASN A 46 12.26 -7.13 -3.11
CA ASN A 46 12.02 -8.55 -2.83
C ASN A 46 12.51 -8.90 -1.42
N GLY A 47 11.71 -9.65 -0.68
CA GLY A 47 12.01 -10.01 0.71
C GLY A 47 11.65 -8.91 1.72
N PHE A 48 11.03 -7.82 1.27
CA PHE A 48 10.60 -6.73 2.13
C PHE A 48 9.14 -6.32 1.85
N MET A 49 8.90 -5.55 0.78
CA MET A 49 7.55 -5.04 0.48
C MET A 49 7.44 -4.61 -0.98
N ILE A 50 6.19 -4.41 -1.43
CA ILE A 50 5.88 -3.72 -2.68
C ILE A 50 5.03 -2.49 -2.34
N GLN A 51 5.35 -1.34 -2.95
CA GLN A 51 4.73 -0.05 -2.64
C GLN A 51 4.17 0.61 -3.89
N GLY A 52 2.98 1.16 -3.78
CA GLY A 52 2.31 1.86 -4.88
C GLY A 52 1.30 2.88 -4.40
N GLY A 53 0.48 3.35 -5.32
CA GLY A 53 -0.64 4.25 -5.01
C GLY A 53 -0.30 5.74 -5.00
N GLY A 54 0.90 6.14 -5.47
CA GLY A 54 1.28 7.56 -5.45
C GLY A 54 1.79 8.11 -6.77
N PHE A 55 2.17 7.24 -7.70
CA PHE A 55 2.80 7.65 -8.96
C PHE A 55 2.03 7.09 -10.16
N ASN A 56 1.92 7.92 -11.20
CA ASN A 56 1.38 7.48 -12.47
C ASN A 56 2.44 6.78 -13.32
N GLN A 57 2.08 6.34 -14.53
CA GLN A 57 2.98 5.62 -15.42
C GLN A 57 4.16 6.46 -15.93
N ASN A 58 4.08 7.77 -15.81
CA ASN A 58 5.17 8.71 -16.15
C ASN A 58 6.07 9.01 -14.96
N MET A 59 5.94 8.29 -13.86
CA MET A 59 6.66 8.52 -12.60
C MET A 59 6.42 9.91 -12.02
N GLN A 60 5.25 10.47 -12.26
CA GLN A 60 4.81 11.73 -11.67
C GLN A 60 3.96 11.45 -10.43
N GLN A 61 4.29 12.10 -9.33
CA GLN A 61 3.53 11.96 -8.09
C GLN A 61 2.17 12.65 -8.22
N LYS A 62 1.12 11.93 -7.88
CA LYS A 62 -0.25 12.46 -7.94
C LYS A 62 -0.54 13.35 -6.74
N THR A 63 -1.35 14.39 -6.96
CA THR A 63 -1.80 15.28 -5.88
C THR A 63 -2.79 14.55 -4.99
N THR A 64 -2.59 14.64 -3.68
CA THR A 64 -3.39 13.93 -2.67
C THR A 64 -4.24 14.88 -1.83
N LYS A 65 -5.16 14.28 -1.06
CA LYS A 65 -5.93 14.97 -0.03
C LYS A 65 -5.05 15.23 1.20
N GLN A 66 -5.63 15.80 2.25
CA GLN A 66 -4.94 16.05 3.51
C GLN A 66 -4.49 14.74 4.16
N PRO A 67 -3.37 14.75 4.90
CA PRO A 67 -2.91 13.59 5.65
C PRO A 67 -3.90 13.16 6.73
N ILE A 68 -3.81 11.89 7.12
CA ILE A 68 -4.64 11.32 8.18
C ILE A 68 -3.79 10.97 9.40
N GLN A 69 -4.46 10.84 10.55
CA GLN A 69 -3.83 10.39 11.77
C GLN A 69 -3.42 8.92 11.66
N ASN A 70 -2.25 8.58 12.19
CA ASN A 70 -1.73 7.23 12.19
C ASN A 70 -2.45 6.39 13.25
N GLU A 71 -3.09 5.31 12.82
CA GLU A 71 -3.82 4.38 13.68
C GLU A 71 -3.02 3.08 13.95
N ALA A 72 -1.70 3.07 13.76
CA ALA A 72 -0.89 1.86 13.92
C ALA A 72 -1.05 1.22 15.31
N LYS A 73 -1.28 2.03 16.34
CA LYS A 73 -1.53 1.58 17.70
C LYS A 73 -2.74 0.64 17.81
N LEU A 74 -3.74 0.86 16.96
CA LEU A 74 -5.02 0.14 16.97
C LEU A 74 -5.04 -1.02 15.97
N GLY A 75 -4.15 -1.00 14.98
CA GLY A 75 -4.09 -1.97 13.91
C GLY A 75 -3.30 -3.22 14.28
N GLN A 76 -3.27 -4.14 13.34
CA GLN A 76 -2.48 -5.37 13.45
C GLN A 76 -1.02 -5.12 13.12
N GLY A 77 -0.17 -6.13 13.37
CA GLY A 77 1.25 -6.06 13.02
C GLY A 77 1.51 -6.19 11.52
N ASN A 78 2.68 -5.71 11.10
CA ASN A 78 3.14 -5.75 9.71
C ASN A 78 3.64 -7.16 9.34
N LYS A 79 2.71 -8.09 9.20
CA LYS A 79 2.98 -9.48 8.81
C LYS A 79 2.89 -9.66 7.31
N ARG A 80 3.46 -10.75 6.80
CA ARG A 80 3.32 -11.11 5.38
C ARG A 80 1.85 -11.09 4.95
N GLY A 81 1.59 -10.42 3.83
CA GLY A 81 0.25 -10.32 3.25
C GLY A 81 -0.61 -9.19 3.81
N THR A 82 -0.07 -8.38 4.73
CA THR A 82 -0.81 -7.20 5.21
C THR A 82 -0.53 -5.99 4.34
N ILE A 83 -1.53 -5.09 4.26
CA ILE A 83 -1.40 -3.80 3.58
C ILE A 83 -1.32 -2.70 4.65
N ALA A 84 -0.35 -1.79 4.47
CA ALA A 84 -0.10 -0.70 5.40
C ALA A 84 0.10 0.61 4.64
N MET A 85 -0.08 1.74 5.36
CA MET A 85 0.11 3.06 4.76
C MET A 85 1.57 3.47 4.76
N ALA A 86 2.07 3.81 3.58
CA ALA A 86 3.35 4.51 3.46
C ALA A 86 3.18 5.96 3.92
N ARG A 87 4.27 6.57 4.40
CA ARG A 87 4.28 7.93 4.92
C ARG A 87 5.68 8.49 4.92
N THR A 88 5.80 9.78 5.20
CA THR A 88 7.10 10.42 5.45
C THR A 88 7.56 10.15 6.90
N ASN A 89 8.61 10.82 7.35
CA ASN A 89 9.09 10.69 8.74
C ASN A 89 8.08 11.22 9.77
N ASP A 90 7.16 12.08 9.36
CA ASP A 90 6.05 12.50 10.23
C ASP A 90 5.08 11.33 10.38
N PRO A 91 4.81 10.87 11.63
CA PRO A 91 3.89 9.75 11.85
C PRO A 91 2.48 9.97 11.29
N HIS A 92 2.03 11.22 11.18
CA HIS A 92 0.69 11.59 10.74
C HIS A 92 0.72 12.25 9.35
N SER A 93 1.51 11.71 8.43
CA SER A 93 1.68 12.25 7.07
C SER A 93 1.13 11.36 5.97
N ALA A 94 0.50 10.23 6.30
CA ALA A 94 -0.03 9.30 5.30
C ALA A 94 -1.18 9.93 4.50
N THR A 95 -1.20 9.68 3.20
CA THR A 95 -2.26 10.15 2.30
C THR A 95 -2.85 9.02 1.48
N ALA A 96 -2.18 8.58 0.41
CA ALA A 96 -2.70 7.58 -0.52
C ALA A 96 -1.76 6.39 -0.73
N GLN A 97 -0.46 6.56 -0.60
CA GLN A 97 0.49 5.49 -0.87
C GLN A 97 0.40 4.38 0.16
N PHE A 98 0.49 3.16 -0.32
CA PHE A 98 0.42 1.96 0.52
C PHE A 98 1.54 1.00 0.14
N PHE A 99 1.81 0.06 1.03
CA PHE A 99 2.70 -1.07 0.71
C PHE A 99 2.08 -2.38 1.22
N ILE A 100 2.48 -3.47 0.57
CA ILE A 100 2.08 -4.82 0.98
C ILE A 100 3.34 -5.54 1.47
N ASN A 101 3.29 -6.06 2.67
CA ASN A 101 4.41 -6.76 3.29
C ASN A 101 4.61 -8.13 2.65
N LEU A 102 5.85 -8.42 2.24
CA LEU A 102 6.23 -9.71 1.64
C LEU A 102 6.68 -10.71 2.70
N VAL A 103 7.08 -10.23 3.85
CA VAL A 103 7.54 -11.00 5.01
C VAL A 103 7.02 -10.33 6.28
N ASP A 104 7.23 -10.97 7.43
CA ASP A 104 6.90 -10.35 8.72
C ASP A 104 7.93 -9.24 9.01
N ASN A 105 7.51 -7.99 8.87
CA ASN A 105 8.35 -6.81 9.09
C ASN A 105 8.07 -6.21 10.46
N ASN A 106 8.44 -6.91 11.52
CA ASN A 106 8.10 -6.53 12.89
C ASN A 106 8.69 -5.16 13.30
N PHE A 107 9.79 -4.74 12.68
CA PHE A 107 10.41 -3.44 12.95
C PHE A 107 9.53 -2.25 12.49
N LEU A 108 8.49 -2.51 11.69
CA LEU A 108 7.53 -1.50 11.25
C LEU A 108 6.32 -1.36 12.19
N ASN A 109 6.25 -2.18 13.23
CA ASN A 109 5.12 -2.17 14.15
C ASN A 109 5.19 -1.01 15.13
N PHE A 110 4.01 -0.58 15.61
CA PHE A 110 3.92 0.43 16.67
C PHE A 110 4.60 -0.05 17.96
N THR A 111 5.42 0.81 18.53
CA THR A 111 6.07 0.56 19.83
C THR A 111 5.86 1.70 20.83
N ALA A 112 5.72 2.94 20.36
CA ALA A 112 5.51 4.11 21.21
C ALA A 112 4.96 5.29 20.42
N GLU A 113 4.30 6.22 21.09
CA GLU A 113 3.75 7.44 20.49
C GLU A 113 4.84 8.51 20.33
N ASN A 114 5.86 8.20 19.51
CA ASN A 114 6.93 9.15 19.16
C ASN A 114 7.37 8.90 17.72
N VAL A 115 8.26 9.74 17.19
CA VAL A 115 8.67 9.71 15.78
C VAL A 115 9.27 8.35 15.39
N GLN A 116 10.08 7.74 16.25
CA GLN A 116 10.73 6.47 15.95
C GLN A 116 9.83 5.25 16.21
N GLY A 117 8.87 5.37 17.13
CA GLY A 117 8.10 4.24 17.63
C GLY A 117 6.68 4.12 17.09
N TYR A 118 6.18 5.12 16.38
CA TYR A 118 4.78 5.12 15.93
C TYR A 118 4.46 4.00 14.95
N GLY A 119 5.41 3.60 14.14
CA GLY A 119 5.25 2.51 13.18
C GLY A 119 4.37 2.87 11.99
N TYR A 120 3.97 1.82 11.26
CA TYR A 120 3.17 1.94 10.05
C TYR A 120 1.83 1.24 10.25
N CYS A 121 0.76 1.94 9.90
CA CYS A 121 -0.60 1.45 10.15
C CYS A 121 -1.00 0.38 9.15
N VAL A 122 -1.17 -0.85 9.64
CA VAL A 122 -1.79 -1.94 8.88
C VAL A 122 -3.30 -1.74 8.92
N PHE A 123 -3.93 -1.71 7.72
CA PHE A 123 -5.37 -1.47 7.61
C PHE A 123 -6.09 -2.55 6.81
N GLY A 124 -5.46 -3.67 6.55
CA GLY A 124 -6.08 -4.79 5.86
C GLY A 124 -5.11 -5.93 5.60
N HIS A 125 -5.62 -6.97 4.97
CA HIS A 125 -4.79 -8.12 4.58
C HIS A 125 -5.28 -8.74 3.28
N VAL A 126 -4.37 -9.37 2.56
CA VAL A 126 -4.63 -10.05 1.30
C VAL A 126 -5.38 -11.34 1.58
N THR A 127 -6.52 -11.54 0.92
CA THR A 127 -7.32 -12.77 1.01
C THR A 127 -7.09 -13.69 -0.20
N GLU A 128 -6.82 -13.11 -1.37
CA GLU A 128 -6.50 -13.86 -2.59
C GLU A 128 -5.44 -13.09 -3.39
N GLY A 129 -4.56 -13.79 -4.08
CA GLY A 129 -3.58 -13.19 -4.99
C GLY A 129 -2.19 -13.04 -4.41
N MET A 130 -1.81 -13.74 -3.34
CA MET A 130 -0.42 -13.72 -2.86
C MET A 130 0.57 -14.21 -3.91
N ASP A 131 0.16 -15.12 -4.78
CA ASP A 131 0.97 -15.56 -5.93
C ASP A 131 1.25 -14.40 -6.91
N VAL A 132 0.26 -13.53 -7.13
CA VAL A 132 0.43 -12.30 -7.95
C VAL A 132 1.42 -11.35 -7.26
N ILE A 133 1.28 -11.15 -5.96
CA ILE A 133 2.17 -10.29 -5.17
C ILE A 133 3.60 -10.84 -5.20
N ASP A 134 3.78 -12.13 -5.04
CA ASP A 134 5.10 -12.78 -5.11
C ASP A 134 5.70 -12.67 -6.52
N ALA A 135 4.88 -12.70 -7.57
CA ALA A 135 5.34 -12.47 -8.94
C ALA A 135 5.82 -11.02 -9.13
N ILE A 136 5.10 -10.04 -8.57
CA ILE A 136 5.51 -8.63 -8.59
C ILE A 136 6.83 -8.46 -7.85
N ALA A 137 7.01 -9.14 -6.73
CA ALA A 137 8.22 -9.06 -5.91
C ALA A 137 9.49 -9.49 -6.65
N LYS A 138 9.35 -10.33 -7.67
CA LYS A 138 10.47 -10.91 -8.42
C LYS A 138 10.84 -10.14 -9.69
N VAL A 139 10.12 -9.07 -10.04
CA VAL A 139 10.43 -8.30 -11.24
C VAL A 139 11.78 -7.61 -11.12
N LYS A 140 12.44 -7.43 -12.25
CA LYS A 140 13.70 -6.70 -12.30
C LYS A 140 13.46 -5.24 -11.95
N THR A 141 14.29 -4.68 -11.08
CA THR A 141 14.20 -3.28 -10.64
C THR A 141 15.49 -2.52 -10.97
N GLY A 142 15.39 -1.21 -10.96
CA GLY A 142 16.51 -0.31 -11.21
C GLY A 142 16.19 1.10 -10.75
N ALA A 143 17.07 2.04 -11.06
CA ALA A 143 16.86 3.46 -10.76
C ALA A 143 16.10 4.14 -11.90
N LYS A 144 15.15 5.03 -11.56
CA LYS A 144 14.35 5.77 -12.53
C LYS A 144 13.90 7.09 -11.92
N ASN A 145 14.16 8.21 -12.61
CA ASN A 145 13.78 9.55 -12.17
C ASN A 145 14.22 9.88 -10.73
N GLY A 146 15.42 9.43 -10.33
CA GLY A 146 15.94 9.67 -8.99
C GLY A 146 15.42 8.72 -7.92
N HIS A 147 14.56 7.76 -8.28
CA HIS A 147 14.05 6.74 -7.38
C HIS A 147 14.79 5.41 -7.58
N ARG A 148 15.00 4.68 -6.49
CA ARG A 148 15.58 3.33 -6.49
C ARG A 148 14.49 2.27 -6.42
N ASP A 149 14.84 1.04 -6.76
CA ASP A 149 13.97 -0.13 -6.63
C ASP A 149 12.67 0.00 -7.44
N VAL A 150 12.75 0.69 -8.57
CA VAL A 150 11.63 0.86 -9.50
C VAL A 150 11.62 -0.30 -10.49
N PRO A 151 10.48 -1.00 -10.69
CA PRO A 151 10.39 -2.03 -11.72
C PRO A 151 10.81 -1.49 -13.09
N VAL A 152 11.71 -2.21 -13.77
CA VAL A 152 12.19 -1.84 -15.11
C VAL A 152 11.02 -1.88 -16.09
N GLU A 153 10.22 -2.93 -16.03
CA GLU A 153 8.94 -3.02 -16.72
C GLU A 153 7.84 -2.63 -15.75
N GLU A 154 7.01 -1.65 -16.11
CA GLU A 154 5.98 -1.13 -15.22
C GLU A 154 5.03 -2.23 -14.72
N VAL A 155 4.77 -2.23 -13.42
CA VAL A 155 3.68 -3.00 -12.83
C VAL A 155 2.54 -2.03 -12.59
N VAL A 156 1.51 -2.11 -13.45
CA VAL A 156 0.41 -1.15 -13.47
C VAL A 156 -0.74 -1.65 -12.62
N VAL A 157 -1.29 -0.77 -11.78
CA VAL A 157 -2.58 -0.95 -11.15
C VAL A 157 -3.62 -0.34 -12.09
N TYR A 158 -4.36 -1.19 -12.78
CA TYR A 158 -5.39 -0.71 -13.70
C TYR A 158 -6.53 -0.04 -12.96
N SER A 159 -6.95 -0.64 -11.86
CA SER A 159 -8.00 -0.10 -11.01
C SER A 159 -7.99 -0.76 -9.64
N ILE A 160 -8.54 -0.07 -8.65
CA ILE A 160 -8.93 -0.65 -7.37
C ILE A 160 -10.42 -0.40 -7.22
N THR A 161 -11.19 -1.46 -6.98
CA THR A 161 -12.64 -1.36 -6.85
C THR A 161 -13.10 -1.94 -5.52
N GLU A 162 -14.17 -1.35 -4.99
CA GLU A 162 -14.84 -1.83 -3.79
C GLU A 162 -15.85 -2.90 -4.21
N ASN A 163 -15.74 -4.09 -3.61
CA ASN A 163 -16.68 -5.16 -3.88
C ASN A 163 -17.93 -4.96 -3.03
N THR A 164 -19.09 -4.93 -3.67
CA THR A 164 -20.34 -4.87 -2.94
C THR A 164 -20.58 -6.18 -2.21
N ALA A 165 -20.91 -6.08 -0.93
CA ALA A 165 -21.35 -7.25 -0.17
C ALA A 165 -22.67 -7.79 -0.74
N GLN A 166 -22.76 -9.08 -0.88
CA GLN A 166 -23.99 -9.75 -1.29
C GLN A 166 -24.49 -10.68 -0.22
#